data_3cbb6ae06b27749c7dcb615854e7a7a3
#
_entry.id   3cbb6ae06b27749c7dcb615854e7a7a3
#
_cell.length_a   1.000
_cell.length_b   1.000
_cell.length_c   1.000
_cell.angle_alpha   90.00
_cell.angle_beta   90.00
_cell.angle_gamma   90.00
#
_symmetry.space_group_name_H-M   'P 1'
#
loop_
_entity.id
_entity.type
_entity.pdbx_description
1 polymer ?
#
loop_
_entity_poly.entity_id
_entity_poly.type
_entity_poly.pdbx_seq_one_letter_code
_entity_poly.pdbx_strand_id
1 'polypeptide(L)'
;PGEYFKEHTDWFSPGTEEYATHTDSGGQRTWTVMVYLNAVERGGETLFRRLGRSFTPVPGMALAWNNLQADGTPNPFTLHEALPVEAGHKWVITKWFRADFGRNG
;
A
#
# COMPACT_ATOMS: atom_id res chain seq x y z
N PRO A 1 0.36 18.65 -7.86
CA PRO A 1 1.80 18.73 -7.62
C PRO A 1 2.10 18.95 -6.14
N GLY A 2 3.11 18.28 -5.64
CA GLY A 2 3.51 18.41 -4.25
C GLY A 2 2.81 17.47 -3.30
N GLU A 3 1.78 16.80 -3.75
CA GLU A 3 1.09 15.85 -2.90
C GLU A 3 1.89 14.57 -2.78
N TYR A 4 1.91 14.02 -1.57
CA TYR A 4 2.63 12.79 -1.31
C TYR A 4 2.08 12.13 -0.06
N PHE A 5 2.41 10.85 0.09
CA PHE A 5 2.11 10.11 1.32
C PHE A 5 3.42 9.78 1.99
N LYS A 6 3.51 10.10 3.29
CA LYS A 6 4.68 9.78 4.08
C LYS A 6 4.83 8.26 4.16
N GLU A 7 6.03 7.84 4.50
CA GLU A 7 6.32 6.42 4.67
C GLU A 7 5.33 5.78 5.64
N HIS A 8 4.71 4.67 5.21
CA HIS A 8 3.70 3.99 6.02
C HIS A 8 3.57 2.54 5.56
N THR A 9 2.88 1.75 6.38
CA THR A 9 2.48 0.40 6.00
C THR A 9 0.98 0.38 5.84
N ASP A 10 0.48 -0.62 5.11
CA ASP A 10 -0.95 -0.74 4.86
C ASP A 10 -1.65 -1.63 5.89
N TRP A 11 -0.92 -2.32 6.76
CA TRP A 11 -1.56 -3.11 7.79
C TRP A 11 -1.95 -2.22 8.97
N PHE A 12 -3.00 -2.65 9.68
CA PHE A 12 -3.47 -1.90 10.84
C PHE A 12 -2.66 -2.31 12.06
N SER A 13 -2.17 -1.31 12.82
CA SER A 13 -1.34 -1.58 13.99
C SER A 13 -2.20 -2.17 15.10
N PRO A 14 -1.85 -3.37 15.62
CA PRO A 14 -2.59 -3.97 16.73
C PRO A 14 -2.62 -3.03 17.94
N GLY A 15 -3.73 -3.03 18.65
CA GLY A 15 -3.88 -2.21 19.84
C GLY A 15 -4.37 -0.80 19.57
N THR A 16 -4.52 -0.42 18.31
CA THR A 16 -5.05 0.90 17.98
C THR A 16 -6.55 0.83 17.76
N GLU A 17 -7.21 1.96 17.88
CA GLU A 17 -8.63 2.06 17.58
C GLU A 17 -8.90 1.70 16.12
N GLU A 18 -8.02 2.13 15.23
CA GLU A 18 -8.15 1.82 13.81
C GLU A 18 -8.11 0.31 13.57
N TYR A 19 -7.20 -0.38 14.25
CA TYR A 19 -7.09 -1.83 14.14
C TYR A 19 -8.41 -2.51 14.56
N ALA A 20 -8.94 -2.13 15.71
CA ALA A 20 -10.16 -2.73 16.22
C ALA A 20 -11.34 -2.49 15.29
N THR A 21 -11.48 -1.25 14.81
CA THR A 21 -12.58 -0.89 13.93
C THR A 21 -12.53 -1.65 12.61
N HIS A 22 -11.36 -1.70 11.99
CA HIS A 22 -11.24 -2.28 10.65
C HIS A 22 -11.19 -3.78 10.65
N THR A 23 -10.60 -4.40 11.67
CA THR A 23 -10.57 -5.85 11.72
C THR A 23 -11.94 -6.43 12.03
N ASP A 24 -12.77 -5.69 12.77
CA ASP A 24 -14.15 -6.12 12.99
C ASP A 24 -14.96 -6.09 11.70
N SER A 25 -14.61 -5.20 10.78
CA SER A 25 -15.36 -5.01 9.54
C SER A 25 -14.91 -5.92 8.41
N GLY A 26 -13.69 -6.38 8.39
CA GLY A 26 -13.20 -7.15 7.25
C GLY A 26 -11.82 -7.74 7.47
N GLY A 27 -11.30 -7.60 8.67
CA GLY A 27 -10.02 -8.17 9.02
C GLY A 27 -8.84 -7.31 8.59
N GLN A 28 -7.65 -7.82 8.86
CA GLN A 28 -6.40 -7.15 8.56
C GLN A 28 -6.13 -7.18 7.05
N ARG A 29 -5.51 -6.15 6.55
CA ARG A 29 -5.09 -6.09 5.14
C ARG A 29 -3.93 -7.05 4.92
N THR A 30 -4.14 -8.05 4.06
CA THR A 30 -3.12 -9.06 3.79
C THR A 30 -2.29 -8.70 2.57
N TRP A 31 -2.96 -8.29 1.48
CA TRP A 31 -2.29 -7.92 0.24
C TRP A 31 -2.77 -6.56 -0.21
N THR A 32 -1.86 -5.81 -0.80
CA THR A 32 -2.19 -4.56 -1.49
C THR A 32 -1.83 -4.74 -2.95
N VAL A 33 -2.75 -4.35 -3.82
CA VAL A 33 -2.50 -4.30 -5.26
C VAL A 33 -2.81 -2.88 -5.71
N MET A 34 -1.84 -2.23 -6.33
CA MET A 34 -2.00 -0.87 -6.81
C MET A 34 -1.69 -0.84 -8.30
N VAL A 35 -2.57 -0.22 -9.07
CA VAL A 35 -2.39 -0.11 -10.52
C VAL A 35 -2.26 1.36 -10.87
N TYR A 36 -1.21 1.71 -11.58
CA TYR A 36 -1.05 3.05 -12.11
C TYR A 36 -1.93 3.21 -13.34
N LEU A 37 -2.69 4.31 -13.39
CA LEU A 37 -3.61 4.56 -14.49
C LEU A 37 -3.03 5.47 -15.55
N ASN A 38 -1.96 6.19 -15.23
CA ASN A 38 -1.35 7.11 -16.17
C ASN A 38 0.16 7.23 -15.89
N ALA A 39 0.86 7.75 -16.88
CA ALA A 39 2.26 8.15 -16.68
C ALA A 39 2.27 9.50 -15.97
N VAL A 40 3.23 9.67 -15.05
CA VAL A 40 3.40 10.95 -14.37
C VAL A 40 4.57 11.65 -15.04
N GLU A 41 4.40 12.93 -15.32
CA GLU A 41 5.42 13.69 -16.03
C GLU A 41 6.74 13.72 -15.27
N ARG A 42 6.67 13.94 -13.95
CA ARG A 42 7.86 13.91 -13.09
C ARG A 42 7.46 13.66 -11.65
N GLY A 43 8.20 12.78 -10.98
CA GLY A 43 7.93 12.44 -9.59
C GLY A 43 6.88 11.36 -9.46
N GLY A 44 6.31 11.22 -8.28
CA GLY A 44 5.22 10.29 -8.03
C GLY A 44 5.64 8.84 -7.86
N GLU A 45 6.92 8.56 -7.75
CA GLU A 45 7.40 7.19 -7.57
C GLU A 45 6.89 6.61 -6.25
N THR A 46 6.73 5.30 -6.21
CA THR A 46 6.45 4.56 -4.98
C THR A 46 7.77 3.98 -4.50
N LEU A 47 8.17 4.33 -3.30
CA LEU A 47 9.48 3.96 -2.76
C LEU A 47 9.33 3.01 -1.58
N PHE A 48 10.00 1.85 -1.70
CA PHE A 48 10.12 0.87 -0.62
C PHE A 48 11.56 0.92 -0.12
N ARG A 49 11.84 1.77 0.88
CA ARG A 49 13.21 2.00 1.32
C ARG A 49 13.91 0.76 1.83
N ARG A 50 13.19 -0.07 2.56
CA ARG A 50 13.80 -1.27 3.15
C ARG A 50 14.15 -2.30 2.11
N LEU A 51 13.51 -2.24 0.94
CA LEU A 51 13.84 -3.11 -0.18
C LEU A 51 14.83 -2.47 -1.13
N GLY A 52 15.10 -1.17 -0.96
CA GLY A 52 15.97 -0.45 -1.87
C GLY A 52 15.38 -0.33 -3.26
N ARG A 53 14.05 -0.25 -3.38
CA ARG A 53 13.38 -0.20 -4.68
C ARG A 53 12.42 0.96 -4.77
N SER A 54 12.39 1.57 -5.95
CA SER A 54 11.39 2.56 -6.27
C SER A 54 10.80 2.23 -7.64
N PHE A 55 9.54 2.61 -7.83
CA PHE A 55 8.81 2.27 -9.04
C PHE A 55 8.23 3.55 -9.64
N THR A 56 8.60 3.81 -10.88
CA THR A 56 8.08 4.94 -11.64
C THR A 56 6.70 4.59 -12.17
N PRO A 57 5.71 5.50 -12.06
CA PRO A 57 4.38 5.23 -12.59
C PRO A 57 4.40 4.94 -14.09
N VAL A 58 3.84 3.79 -14.47
CA VAL A 58 3.69 3.40 -15.87
C VAL A 58 2.24 2.96 -16.05
N PRO A 59 1.53 3.49 -17.06
CA PRO A 59 0.12 3.13 -17.25
C PRO A 59 -0.08 1.62 -17.35
N GLY A 60 -1.00 1.10 -16.57
CA GLY A 60 -1.31 -0.32 -16.56
C GLY A 60 -0.39 -1.18 -15.73
N MET A 61 0.69 -0.61 -15.18
CA MET A 61 1.59 -1.38 -14.33
C MET A 61 0.96 -1.57 -12.96
N ALA A 62 1.03 -2.79 -12.46
CA ALA A 62 0.51 -3.12 -11.14
C ALA A 62 1.66 -3.45 -10.20
N LEU A 63 1.56 -2.96 -8.97
CA LEU A 63 2.45 -3.34 -7.88
C LEU A 63 1.60 -4.11 -6.88
N ALA A 64 2.13 -5.23 -6.40
CA ALA A 64 1.43 -6.03 -5.41
C ALA A 64 2.42 -6.39 -4.31
N TRP A 65 1.96 -6.29 -3.06
CA TRP A 65 2.83 -6.65 -1.95
C TRP A 65 2.02 -7.30 -0.84
N ASN A 66 2.69 -8.21 -0.11
CA ASN A 66 2.08 -8.91 1.00
C ASN A 66 2.38 -8.16 2.28
N ASN A 67 1.34 -7.66 2.92
CA ASN A 67 1.48 -6.86 4.13
C ASN A 67 1.81 -7.70 5.37
N LEU A 68 1.73 -9.01 5.26
CA LEU A 68 1.99 -9.91 6.37
C LEU A 68 3.12 -10.87 6.03
N GLN A 69 3.86 -11.28 7.06
CA GLN A 69 4.85 -12.33 6.93
C GLN A 69 4.14 -13.69 6.98
N ALA A 70 4.90 -14.75 6.71
CA ALA A 70 4.33 -16.09 6.68
C ALA A 70 3.67 -16.49 8.00
N ASP A 71 4.17 -15.95 9.11
CA ASP A 71 3.62 -16.24 10.43
C ASP A 71 2.45 -15.33 10.81
N GLY A 72 2.00 -14.48 9.89
CA GLY A 72 0.87 -13.59 10.12
C GLY A 72 1.23 -12.27 10.77
N THR A 73 2.50 -12.04 11.08
CA THR A 73 2.91 -10.76 11.64
C THR A 73 3.13 -9.74 10.53
N PRO A 74 3.08 -8.44 10.85
CA PRO A 74 3.27 -7.40 9.85
C PRO A 74 4.64 -7.49 9.19
N ASN A 75 4.67 -7.21 7.89
CA ASN A 75 5.88 -7.28 7.09
C ASN A 75 6.52 -5.89 7.00
N PRO A 76 7.61 -5.63 7.72
CA PRO A 76 8.22 -4.30 7.75
C PRO A 76 8.84 -3.89 6.41
N PHE A 77 9.12 -4.84 5.53
CA PHE A 77 9.68 -4.52 4.22
C PHE A 77 8.67 -3.86 3.30
N THR A 78 7.38 -3.88 3.65
CA THR A 78 6.35 -3.21 2.85
C THR A 78 6.13 -1.76 3.27
N LEU A 79 6.94 -1.26 4.20
CA LEU A 79 6.93 0.17 4.52
C LEU A 79 7.27 0.92 3.24
N HIS A 80 6.41 1.85 2.85
CA HIS A 80 6.55 2.54 1.58
C HIS A 80 6.07 3.98 1.68
N GLU A 81 6.46 4.78 0.70
CA GLU A 81 5.98 6.15 0.61
C GLU A 81 5.74 6.50 -0.85
N ALA A 82 4.80 7.40 -1.07
CA ALA A 82 4.55 7.97 -2.37
C ALA A 82 5.29 9.29 -2.45
N LEU A 83 6.27 9.35 -3.33
CA LEU A 83 7.08 10.56 -3.48
C LEU A 83 6.25 11.66 -4.14
N PRO A 84 6.59 12.93 -3.91
CA PRO A 84 5.81 14.04 -4.46
C PRO A 84 5.69 13.97 -5.97
N VAL A 85 4.50 14.32 -6.47
CA VAL A 85 4.30 14.53 -7.89
C VAL A 85 4.80 15.94 -8.20
N GLU A 86 5.87 16.01 -8.96
CA GLU A 86 6.52 17.30 -9.27
C GLU A 86 5.90 17.97 -10.49
N ALA A 87 5.43 17.18 -11.45
CA ALA A 87 4.77 17.71 -12.62
C ALA A 87 3.76 16.67 -13.13
N GLY A 88 2.60 17.13 -13.56
CA GLY A 88 1.55 16.28 -14.07
C GLY A 88 0.60 15.82 -12.96
N HIS A 89 -0.10 14.74 -13.23
CA HIS A 89 -1.08 14.16 -12.32
C HIS A 89 -0.79 12.69 -12.13
N LYS A 90 -1.24 12.13 -10.99
CA LYS A 90 -1.05 10.73 -10.69
C LYS A 90 -2.39 10.13 -10.32
N TRP A 91 -2.81 9.11 -11.07
CA TRP A 91 -4.04 8.38 -10.82
C TRP A 91 -3.72 6.92 -10.59
N VAL A 92 -4.23 6.36 -9.51
CA VAL A 92 -4.03 4.95 -9.18
C VAL A 92 -5.32 4.35 -8.69
N ILE A 93 -5.44 3.03 -8.84
CA ILE A 93 -6.50 2.25 -8.20
C ILE A 93 -5.80 1.33 -7.22
N THR A 94 -6.30 1.30 -5.98
CA THR A 94 -5.75 0.45 -4.95
C THR A 94 -6.81 -0.52 -4.47
N LYS A 95 -6.44 -1.80 -4.38
CA LYS A 95 -7.31 -2.84 -3.84
C LYS A 95 -6.59 -3.50 -2.68
N TRP A 96 -7.26 -3.59 -1.53
CA TRP A 96 -6.76 -4.29 -0.37
C TRP A 96 -7.52 -5.58 -0.20
N PHE A 97 -6.78 -6.69 -0.09
CA PHE A 97 -7.33 -7.98 0.27
C PHE A 97 -7.17 -8.15 1.77
N ARG A 98 -8.21 -8.63 2.44
CA ARG A 98 -8.25 -8.71 3.90
C ARG A 98 -8.39 -10.13 4.35
N ALA A 99 -7.82 -10.42 5.52
CA ALA A 99 -8.06 -11.69 6.18
C ALA A 99 -9.49 -11.68 6.71
N ASP A 100 -10.20 -12.77 6.47
CA ASP A 100 -11.60 -12.88 6.87
C ASP A 100 -11.72 -13.95 7.94
N PHE A 101 -11.23 -13.61 9.12
CA PHE A 101 -11.26 -14.55 10.23
C PHE A 101 -12.68 -14.63 10.79
N GLY A 102 -13.18 -15.85 11.00
CA GLY A 102 -14.49 -16.04 11.60
C GLY A 102 -15.63 -16.07 10.62
N ARG A 103 -15.35 -15.96 9.36
CA ARG A 103 -16.36 -16.17 8.35
C ARG A 103 -15.97 -17.36 7.58
N ASN A 104 -16.68 -17.94 7.28
CA ASN A 104 -16.30 -19.00 6.64
C ASN A 104 -16.09 -19.03 5.57
N GLY A 105 -15.87 -18.66 5.82
CA GLY A 105 -15.45 -18.64 4.86
C GLY A 105 -15.33 -19.01 4.67
#